data_0a5d2f0c270c44003678357db64a86e8
#
_entry.id   0a5d2f0c270c44003678357db64a86e8
#
_cell.length_a   1.000
_cell.length_b   1.000
_cell.length_c   1.000
_cell.angle_alpha   90.00
_cell.angle_beta   90.00
_cell.angle_gamma   90.00
#
_symmetry.space_group_name_H-M   'P 1'
#
loop_
_entity.id
_entity.type
_entity.pdbx_description
1 polymer ?
#
loop_
_entity_poly.entity_id
_entity_poly.type
_entity_poly.pdbx_seq_one_letter_code
_entity_poly.pdbx_strand_id
1 'polypeptide(L)'
;MIFEKQVVNGYKGMMHTRYDNVSLSFYFSHKDFDGFQREAYAFKSSMGHTLQGYLYYYDQFREDRLIVFDHGLGNGHRAYMKEIEKLCSHGYRVFAYDHTGCMESGGESTNGMAQSLCDLNDCLATIKADKRFAGLDISVVGHSWGAFSTLNISALHPEISRIVAMSGFVSVEEMVKMFFAGPLKGYRKAVLALERSANPKFSKFHAVESLKNSNVKALLIYSENDQLCRRKHYDILKEGLDDKENIHFLLVENKGHNPNYTEEAVKLLEVFKKARAKFAKKKNTTKEQRAQFLASFNWHKMTEQDEAVWQEIFAHLDDK
;
A
#
# COMPACT_ATOMS: atom_id res chain seq x y z
N MET A 1 -7.90 -12.96 -29.39
CA MET A 1 -8.91 -13.84 -28.75
C MET A 1 -10.28 -13.16 -28.76
N ILE A 2 -11.37 -13.94 -28.81
CA ILE A 2 -12.73 -13.39 -28.66
C ILE A 2 -12.78 -12.66 -27.29
N PHE A 3 -13.36 -11.45 -27.27
CA PHE A 3 -13.45 -10.58 -26.08
C PHE A 3 -12.12 -10.07 -25.48
N GLU A 4 -10.98 -10.20 -26.11
CA GLU A 4 -9.69 -9.71 -25.56
C GLU A 4 -9.74 -8.22 -25.26
N LYS A 5 -10.29 -7.40 -26.18
CA LYS A 5 -10.43 -5.96 -25.99
C LYS A 5 -11.30 -5.61 -24.78
N GLN A 6 -12.40 -6.34 -24.56
CA GLN A 6 -13.30 -6.13 -23.43
C GLN A 6 -12.61 -6.48 -22.10
N VAL A 7 -11.90 -7.61 -22.07
CA VAL A 7 -11.16 -8.08 -20.89
C VAL A 7 -10.04 -7.10 -20.54
N VAL A 8 -9.25 -6.66 -21.53
CA VAL A 8 -8.18 -5.67 -21.33
C VAL A 8 -8.76 -4.31 -20.89
N ASN A 9 -9.89 -3.88 -21.45
CA ASN A 9 -10.55 -2.64 -21.03
C ASN A 9 -11.10 -2.74 -19.60
N GLY A 10 -11.66 -3.90 -19.20
CA GLY A 10 -12.07 -4.13 -17.81
C GLY A 10 -10.88 -4.04 -16.85
N TYR A 11 -9.76 -4.64 -17.22
CA TYR A 11 -8.53 -4.53 -16.44
C TYR A 11 -8.02 -3.08 -16.37
N LYS A 12 -8.01 -2.34 -17.48
CA LYS A 12 -7.66 -0.91 -17.49
C LYS A 12 -8.55 -0.08 -16.57
N GLY A 13 -9.84 -0.35 -16.55
CA GLY A 13 -10.79 0.34 -15.66
C GLY A 13 -10.52 0.09 -14.17
N MET A 14 -9.70 -0.91 -13.83
CA MET A 14 -9.29 -1.21 -12.46
C MET A 14 -7.87 -0.73 -12.17
N MET A 15 -6.91 -1.01 -13.05
CA MET A 15 -5.47 -0.82 -12.77
C MET A 15 -4.84 0.36 -13.54
N HIS A 16 -5.54 0.97 -14.47
CA HIS A 16 -5.07 2.12 -15.26
C HIS A 16 -6.15 3.21 -15.28
N THR A 17 -6.65 3.57 -14.13
CA THR A 17 -7.65 4.61 -13.93
C THR A 17 -7.21 5.57 -12.86
N ARG A 18 -7.78 6.78 -12.86
CA ARG A 18 -7.56 7.71 -11.76
C ARG A 18 -8.47 7.37 -10.59
N TYR A 19 -7.90 7.41 -9.40
CA TYR A 19 -8.61 7.23 -8.14
C TYR A 19 -8.69 8.55 -7.38
N ASP A 20 -9.80 9.25 -7.54
CA ASP A 20 -10.11 10.43 -6.77
C ASP A 20 -10.90 10.06 -5.51
N ASN A 21 -11.16 11.06 -4.67
CA ASN A 21 -11.96 10.87 -3.48
C ASN A 21 -13.33 10.26 -3.82
N VAL A 22 -13.51 9.00 -3.47
CA VAL A 22 -14.74 8.29 -3.75
C VAL A 22 -15.82 8.66 -2.73
N SER A 23 -16.99 9.03 -3.23
CA SER A 23 -18.12 9.56 -2.45
C SER A 23 -18.72 8.62 -1.39
N LEU A 24 -18.24 7.39 -1.28
CA LEU A 24 -18.65 6.38 -0.29
C LEU A 24 -17.43 5.82 0.45
N SER A 25 -16.48 6.68 0.79
CA SER A 25 -15.35 6.36 1.65
C SER A 25 -15.26 7.36 2.80
N PHE A 26 -14.86 6.87 3.94
CA PHE A 26 -14.53 7.68 5.10
C PHE A 26 -13.02 7.70 5.28
N TYR A 27 -12.49 8.84 5.67
CA TYR A 27 -11.08 9.01 5.96
C TYR A 27 -10.93 9.78 7.26
N PHE A 28 -10.12 9.24 8.16
CA PHE A 28 -9.58 10.05 9.25
C PHE A 28 -8.65 11.13 8.68
N SER A 29 -8.54 12.22 9.39
CA SER A 29 -7.57 13.27 9.16
C SER A 29 -6.64 13.40 10.35
N HIS A 30 -5.53 14.10 10.18
CA HIS A 30 -4.65 14.40 11.32
C HIS A 30 -5.38 15.16 12.46
N LYS A 31 -6.47 15.89 12.15
CA LYS A 31 -7.26 16.65 13.13
C LYS A 31 -8.16 15.78 14.01
N ASP A 32 -8.32 14.52 13.69
CA ASP A 32 -9.08 13.56 14.49
C ASP A 32 -8.25 12.95 15.63
N PHE A 33 -6.98 13.38 15.76
CA PHE A 33 -6.04 12.93 16.79
C PHE A 33 -5.39 14.15 17.45
N ASP A 34 -5.52 14.26 18.78
CA ASP A 34 -5.03 15.41 19.54
C ASP A 34 -3.51 15.54 19.46
N GLY A 35 -3.02 16.73 19.10
CA GLY A 35 -1.59 17.03 18.98
C GLY A 35 -0.91 16.45 17.73
N PHE A 36 -1.65 15.74 16.87
CA PHE A 36 -1.08 15.15 15.65
C PHE A 36 -0.92 16.19 14.55
N GLN A 37 0.30 16.35 14.05
CA GLN A 37 0.68 17.41 13.12
C GLN A 37 0.98 16.86 11.75
N ARG A 38 0.89 17.72 10.74
CA ARG A 38 1.36 17.44 9.39
C ARG A 38 1.98 18.66 8.73
N GLU A 39 3.02 18.43 7.94
CA GLU A 39 3.64 19.40 7.04
C GLU A 39 3.50 18.92 5.60
N ALA A 40 3.05 19.81 4.70
CA ALA A 40 2.93 19.47 3.27
C ALA A 40 4.31 19.35 2.62
N TYR A 41 4.49 18.31 1.81
CA TYR A 41 5.72 18.07 1.08
C TYR A 41 5.40 17.43 -0.27
N ALA A 42 5.40 18.23 -1.32
CA ALA A 42 5.19 17.75 -2.68
C ALA A 42 6.54 17.53 -3.39
N PHE A 43 6.60 16.52 -4.24
CA PHE A 43 7.79 16.23 -5.05
C PHE A 43 7.43 15.89 -6.49
N LYS A 44 8.43 15.89 -7.37
CA LYS A 44 8.25 15.53 -8.77
C LYS A 44 8.57 14.06 -9.00
N SER A 45 7.66 13.34 -9.65
CA SER A 45 7.94 12.01 -10.17
C SER A 45 8.76 12.09 -11.46
N SER A 46 9.47 11.01 -11.78
CA SER A 46 10.17 10.83 -13.05
C SER A 46 9.25 10.86 -14.28
N MET A 47 7.93 10.67 -14.07
CA MET A 47 6.88 10.84 -15.07
C MET A 47 6.47 12.30 -15.29
N GLY A 48 7.07 13.26 -14.56
CA GLY A 48 6.77 14.69 -14.65
C GLY A 48 5.57 15.16 -13.82
N HIS A 49 4.88 14.27 -13.11
CA HIS A 49 3.76 14.62 -12.25
C HIS A 49 4.25 15.20 -10.90
N THR A 50 3.44 16.04 -10.29
CA THR A 50 3.63 16.41 -8.88
C THR A 50 2.91 15.40 -8.03
N LEU A 51 3.63 14.74 -7.11
CA LEU A 51 3.06 13.85 -6.11
C LEU A 51 2.94 14.60 -4.81
N GLN A 52 1.74 14.57 -4.23
CA GLN A 52 1.44 15.25 -2.97
C GLN A 52 1.67 14.31 -1.82
N GLY A 53 2.54 14.73 -0.91
CA GLY A 53 2.82 14.02 0.33
C GLY A 53 2.77 14.94 1.54
N TYR A 54 2.90 14.33 2.69
CA TYR A 54 2.90 15.01 3.99
C TYR A 54 3.85 14.30 4.96
N LEU A 55 4.58 15.09 5.73
CA LEU A 55 5.32 14.62 6.90
C LEU A 55 4.39 14.70 8.10
N TYR A 56 4.18 13.57 8.76
CA TYR A 56 3.33 13.43 9.96
C TYR A 56 4.18 13.21 11.20
N TYR A 57 3.81 13.81 12.32
CA TYR A 57 4.56 13.70 13.58
C TYR A 57 3.75 14.20 14.77
N TYR A 58 4.19 13.82 15.98
CA TYR A 58 3.89 14.48 17.24
C TYR A 58 5.07 15.33 17.66
N ASP A 59 4.91 16.26 18.63
CA ASP A 59 5.98 17.16 19.08
C ASP A 59 7.25 16.43 19.56
N GLN A 60 7.08 15.24 20.12
CA GLN A 60 8.20 14.40 20.51
C GLN A 60 8.33 13.23 19.52
N PHE A 61 9.45 13.18 18.81
CA PHE A 61 9.78 12.11 17.86
C PHE A 61 11.28 11.79 17.88
N ARG A 62 11.63 10.63 17.31
CA ARG A 62 13.02 10.21 17.11
C ARG A 62 13.63 11.01 15.98
N GLU A 63 14.65 11.81 16.28
CA GLU A 63 15.27 12.72 15.31
C GLU A 63 16.12 12.00 14.25
N ASP A 64 16.58 10.79 14.55
CA ASP A 64 17.46 9.98 13.72
C ASP A 64 16.74 9.06 12.74
N ARG A 65 15.40 8.98 12.77
CA ARG A 65 14.61 8.01 11.99
C ARG A 65 13.45 8.64 11.21
N LEU A 66 13.23 8.08 10.02
CA LEU A 66 12.08 8.43 9.17
C LEU A 66 11.44 7.15 8.63
N ILE A 67 10.13 7.08 8.68
CA ILE A 67 9.37 6.04 7.99
C ILE A 67 8.72 6.64 6.74
N VAL A 68 8.87 5.97 5.60
CA VAL A 68 8.06 6.23 4.41
C VAL A 68 6.92 5.23 4.37
N PHE A 69 5.68 5.72 4.39
CA PHE A 69 4.49 4.89 4.33
C PHE A 69 3.94 4.84 2.91
N ASP A 70 3.86 3.63 2.35
CA ASP A 70 3.48 3.38 0.96
C ASP A 70 2.09 2.73 0.88
N HIS A 71 1.10 3.47 0.35
CA HIS A 71 -0.30 3.09 0.41
C HIS A 71 -0.74 2.07 -0.65
N GLY A 72 -1.81 1.33 -0.37
CA GLY A 72 -2.45 0.42 -1.31
C GLY A 72 -3.25 1.13 -2.40
N LEU A 73 -3.64 0.39 -3.44
CA LEU A 73 -4.36 0.93 -4.60
C LEU A 73 -5.66 1.64 -4.21
N GLY A 74 -5.84 2.84 -4.71
CA GLY A 74 -7.12 3.56 -4.78
C GLY A 74 -7.23 4.73 -3.81
N ASN A 75 -7.29 4.50 -2.52
CA ASN A 75 -7.77 5.53 -1.58
C ASN A 75 -6.71 6.51 -1.05
N GLY A 76 -5.48 6.46 -1.55
CA GLY A 76 -4.40 7.32 -1.10
C GLY A 76 -3.94 7.07 0.33
N HIS A 77 -2.94 7.84 0.78
CA HIS A 77 -2.38 7.71 2.13
C HIS A 77 -3.41 7.98 3.24
N ARG A 78 -4.43 8.81 2.98
CA ARG A 78 -5.46 9.14 3.98
C ARG A 78 -6.29 7.95 4.43
N ALA A 79 -6.38 6.89 3.61
CA ALA A 79 -7.04 5.65 4.01
C ALA A 79 -6.28 4.90 5.11
N TYR A 80 -5.03 5.25 5.34
CA TYR A 80 -4.11 4.65 6.29
C TYR A 80 -3.77 5.57 7.48
N MET A 81 -4.64 6.54 7.76
CA MET A 81 -4.35 7.53 8.80
C MET A 81 -4.19 6.92 10.19
N LYS A 82 -4.88 5.80 10.49
CA LYS A 82 -4.74 5.08 11.75
C LYS A 82 -3.38 4.40 11.88
N GLU A 83 -2.85 3.84 10.79
CA GLU A 83 -1.52 3.23 10.72
C GLU A 83 -0.43 4.30 10.82
N ILE A 84 -0.59 5.40 10.09
CA ILE A 84 0.35 6.53 10.12
C ILE A 84 0.40 7.14 11.52
N GLU A 85 -0.75 7.38 12.14
CA GLU A 85 -0.86 7.89 13.50
C GLU A 85 -0.21 6.93 14.50
N LYS A 86 -0.46 5.62 14.38
CA LYS A 86 0.10 4.61 15.27
C LYS A 86 1.63 4.55 15.20
N LEU A 87 2.23 4.72 14.03
CA LEU A 87 3.66 4.86 13.87
C LEU A 87 4.18 6.15 14.54
N CYS A 88 3.46 7.26 14.35
CA CYS A 88 3.85 8.56 14.94
C CYS A 88 3.69 8.57 16.47
N SER A 89 2.64 7.94 17.01
CA SER A 89 2.44 7.83 18.48
C SER A 89 3.51 6.95 19.13
N HIS A 90 4.17 6.05 18.37
CA HIS A 90 5.35 5.30 18.82
C HIS A 90 6.66 6.10 18.71
N GLY A 91 6.57 7.35 18.29
CA GLY A 91 7.70 8.30 18.23
C GLY A 91 8.41 8.37 16.88
N TYR A 92 7.84 7.86 15.79
CA TYR A 92 8.39 8.07 14.45
C TYR A 92 7.88 9.36 13.80
N ARG A 93 8.69 9.92 12.90
CA ARG A 93 8.18 10.78 11.83
C ARG A 93 7.81 9.88 10.65
N VAL A 94 6.65 10.15 10.04
CA VAL A 94 6.16 9.36 8.91
C VAL A 94 5.93 10.27 7.71
N PHE A 95 6.62 10.00 6.62
CA PHE A 95 6.32 10.59 5.33
C PHE A 95 5.35 9.68 4.57
N ALA A 96 4.18 10.21 4.22
CA ALA A 96 3.19 9.50 3.41
C ALA A 96 2.73 10.39 2.26
N TYR A 97 2.50 9.79 1.10
CA TYR A 97 2.15 10.53 -0.12
C TYR A 97 1.08 9.76 -0.91
N ASP A 98 0.48 10.43 -1.89
CA ASP A 98 -0.43 9.79 -2.83
C ASP A 98 0.33 9.40 -4.10
N HIS A 99 0.16 8.17 -4.56
CA HIS A 99 0.73 7.70 -5.82
C HIS A 99 0.19 8.43 -7.04
N THR A 100 0.91 8.35 -8.15
CA THR A 100 0.46 8.84 -9.47
C THR A 100 -0.97 8.39 -9.76
N GLY A 101 -1.83 9.32 -10.16
CA GLY A 101 -3.24 9.05 -10.46
C GLY A 101 -4.11 8.75 -9.24
N CYS A 102 -3.64 9.05 -8.03
CA CYS A 102 -4.41 8.92 -6.79
C CYS A 102 -4.61 10.27 -6.10
N MET A 103 -5.81 10.53 -5.64
CA MET A 103 -6.20 11.60 -4.72
C MET A 103 -5.64 12.98 -5.09
N GLU A 104 -4.72 13.54 -4.26
CA GLU A 104 -4.14 14.87 -4.42
C GLU A 104 -2.95 14.90 -5.38
N SER A 105 -2.44 13.74 -5.80
CA SER A 105 -1.32 13.63 -6.74
C SER A 105 -1.75 13.77 -8.19
N GLY A 106 -0.81 14.22 -9.03
CA GLY A 106 -0.99 14.35 -10.48
C GLY A 106 -1.07 12.99 -11.19
N GLY A 107 -1.33 13.04 -12.50
CA GLY A 107 -1.46 11.87 -13.37
C GLY A 107 -2.91 11.54 -13.71
N GLU A 108 -3.17 11.20 -14.98
CA GLU A 108 -4.50 10.87 -15.49
C GLU A 108 -4.94 9.44 -15.11
N SER A 109 -4.02 8.62 -14.66
CA SER A 109 -4.29 7.25 -14.21
C SER A 109 -3.17 6.74 -13.30
N THR A 110 -3.43 5.63 -12.59
CA THR A 110 -2.43 4.89 -11.81
C THR A 110 -1.36 4.19 -12.66
N ASN A 111 -1.46 4.23 -13.97
CA ASN A 111 -0.48 3.70 -14.93
C ASN A 111 -0.04 2.23 -14.67
N GLY A 112 -0.90 1.42 -14.05
CA GLY A 112 -0.69 0.00 -13.82
C GLY A 112 -0.05 -0.37 -12.48
N MET A 113 0.13 -1.68 -12.28
CA MET A 113 0.58 -2.23 -10.98
C MET A 113 1.99 -1.79 -10.59
N ALA A 114 2.89 -1.63 -11.54
CA ALA A 114 4.29 -1.32 -11.24
C ALA A 114 4.54 0.17 -10.96
N GLN A 115 3.53 1.02 -11.07
CA GLN A 115 3.66 2.46 -10.83
C GLN A 115 4.00 2.76 -9.37
N SER A 116 3.49 2.00 -8.41
CA SER A 116 3.83 2.22 -7.00
C SER A 116 5.33 2.12 -6.75
N LEU A 117 6.02 1.16 -7.38
CA LEU A 117 7.47 1.03 -7.25
C LEU A 117 8.22 2.21 -7.91
N CYS A 118 7.71 2.72 -9.04
CA CYS A 118 8.24 3.91 -9.67
C CYS A 118 8.13 5.12 -8.75
N ASP A 119 6.94 5.35 -8.20
CA ASP A 119 6.66 6.50 -7.32
C ASP A 119 7.44 6.41 -5.99
N LEU A 120 7.57 5.23 -5.39
CA LEU A 120 8.37 5.02 -4.18
C LEU A 120 9.86 5.27 -4.44
N ASN A 121 10.38 4.82 -5.61
CA ASN A 121 11.75 5.12 -6.02
C ASN A 121 11.99 6.64 -6.13
N ASP A 122 11.07 7.37 -6.75
CA ASP A 122 11.16 8.82 -6.90
C ASP A 122 11.03 9.57 -5.57
N CYS A 123 10.16 9.07 -4.69
CA CYS A 123 9.98 9.55 -3.33
C CYS A 123 11.30 9.45 -2.53
N LEU A 124 11.90 8.26 -2.49
CA LEU A 124 13.14 8.04 -1.75
C LEU A 124 14.32 8.81 -2.34
N ALA A 125 14.42 8.90 -3.67
CA ALA A 125 15.43 9.73 -4.33
C ALA A 125 15.29 11.22 -3.94
N THR A 126 14.04 11.70 -3.81
CA THR A 126 13.76 13.08 -3.38
C THR A 126 14.12 13.30 -1.90
N ILE A 127 13.72 12.39 -1.03
CA ILE A 127 14.04 12.44 0.41
C ILE A 127 15.56 12.42 0.60
N LYS A 128 16.28 11.56 -0.09
CA LYS A 128 17.75 11.45 -0.04
C LYS A 128 18.47 12.73 -0.49
N ALA A 129 17.89 13.44 -1.46
CA ALA A 129 18.46 14.70 -1.96
C ALA A 129 18.16 15.91 -1.04
N ASP A 130 17.20 15.82 -0.15
CA ASP A 130 16.79 16.90 0.75
C ASP A 130 17.65 16.88 2.04
N LYS A 131 18.38 17.98 2.29
CA LYS A 131 19.22 18.13 3.48
C LYS A 131 18.50 17.98 4.82
N ARG A 132 17.17 18.19 4.85
CA ARG A 132 16.35 18.00 6.07
C ARG A 132 16.31 16.56 6.54
N PHE A 133 16.54 15.60 5.63
CA PHE A 133 16.53 14.18 5.92
C PHE A 133 17.91 13.53 5.85
N ALA A 134 18.96 14.34 5.70
CA ALA A 134 20.33 13.85 5.62
C ALA A 134 20.74 13.11 6.90
N GLY A 135 21.26 11.90 6.74
CA GLY A 135 21.74 11.07 7.86
C GLY A 135 20.66 10.32 8.62
N LEU A 136 19.38 10.44 8.23
CA LEU A 136 18.31 9.66 8.86
C LEU A 136 18.38 8.18 8.44
N ASP A 137 18.09 7.31 9.40
CA ASP A 137 17.81 5.90 9.15
C ASP A 137 16.38 5.78 8.58
N ILE A 138 16.28 5.40 7.29
CA ILE A 138 15.02 5.36 6.56
C ILE A 138 14.49 3.92 6.53
N SER A 139 13.25 3.76 6.97
CA SER A 139 12.49 2.50 6.84
C SER A 139 11.26 2.71 5.95
N VAL A 140 10.79 1.65 5.30
CA VAL A 140 9.59 1.69 4.46
C VAL A 140 8.53 0.74 5.00
N VAL A 141 7.31 1.22 5.17
CA VAL A 141 6.15 0.43 5.58
C VAL A 141 5.10 0.51 4.49
N GLY A 142 4.68 -0.62 3.93
CA GLY A 142 3.72 -0.62 2.85
C GLY A 142 2.63 -1.68 2.99
N HIS A 143 1.47 -1.40 2.39
CA HIS A 143 0.34 -2.31 2.36
C HIS A 143 -0.14 -2.57 0.92
N SER A 144 -0.44 -3.83 0.59
CA SER A 144 -1.06 -4.21 -0.69
C SER A 144 -0.22 -3.77 -1.91
N TRP A 145 -0.69 -2.82 -2.71
CA TRP A 145 0.02 -2.22 -3.83
C TRP A 145 1.32 -1.54 -3.38
N GLY A 146 1.27 -0.79 -2.27
CA GLY A 146 2.45 -0.23 -1.63
C GLY A 146 3.39 -1.30 -1.04
N ALA A 147 2.87 -2.45 -0.60
CA ALA A 147 3.73 -3.55 -0.17
C ALA A 147 4.47 -4.21 -1.34
N PHE A 148 3.94 -4.20 -2.57
CA PHE A 148 4.70 -4.63 -3.74
C PHE A 148 5.93 -3.75 -3.97
N SER A 149 5.78 -2.43 -3.89
CA SER A 149 6.91 -1.50 -3.98
C SER A 149 7.88 -1.68 -2.82
N THR A 150 7.38 -1.78 -1.58
CA THR A 150 8.17 -2.03 -0.38
C THR A 150 9.03 -3.30 -0.50
N LEU A 151 8.48 -4.40 -0.99
CA LEU A 151 9.18 -5.67 -1.21
C LEU A 151 10.32 -5.57 -2.24
N ASN A 152 10.23 -4.62 -3.16
CA ASN A 152 11.18 -4.50 -4.28
C ASN A 152 12.13 -3.32 -4.15
N ILE A 153 11.88 -2.40 -3.23
CA ILE A 153 12.60 -1.12 -3.16
C ILE A 153 14.07 -1.26 -2.79
N SER A 154 14.44 -2.27 -1.99
CA SER A 154 15.82 -2.51 -1.59
C SER A 154 16.77 -2.83 -2.74
N ALA A 155 16.24 -3.32 -3.87
CA ALA A 155 17.02 -3.52 -5.09
C ALA A 155 17.37 -2.21 -5.81
N LEU A 156 16.72 -1.09 -5.46
CA LEU A 156 16.94 0.26 -6.01
C LEU A 156 17.60 1.18 -4.98
N HIS A 157 17.30 0.97 -3.72
CA HIS A 157 17.73 1.76 -2.57
C HIS A 157 18.33 0.82 -1.49
N PRO A 158 19.59 0.35 -1.68
CA PRO A 158 20.23 -0.56 -0.74
C PRO A 158 20.55 0.08 0.62
N GLU A 159 20.43 1.39 0.73
CA GLU A 159 20.56 2.16 1.98
C GLU A 159 19.34 2.06 2.91
N ILE A 160 18.21 1.56 2.44
CA ILE A 160 17.04 1.33 3.29
C ILE A 160 17.36 0.23 4.30
N SER A 161 17.22 0.55 5.58
CA SER A 161 17.63 -0.34 6.67
C SER A 161 16.60 -1.43 6.95
N ARG A 162 15.30 -1.06 6.93
CA ARG A 162 14.18 -1.95 7.27
C ARG A 162 12.98 -1.74 6.38
N ILE A 163 12.26 -2.82 6.14
CA ILE A 163 10.96 -2.77 5.48
C ILE A 163 9.92 -3.59 6.26
N VAL A 164 8.68 -3.12 6.24
CA VAL A 164 7.50 -3.87 6.68
C VAL A 164 6.52 -3.94 5.52
N ALA A 165 6.27 -5.13 4.99
CA ALA A 165 5.38 -5.34 3.86
C ALA A 165 4.16 -6.15 4.29
N MET A 166 2.97 -5.54 4.21
CA MET A 166 1.70 -6.13 4.62
C MET A 166 0.86 -6.49 3.40
N SER A 167 0.51 -7.77 3.24
CA SER A 167 -0.37 -8.26 2.15
C SER A 167 0.10 -7.84 0.75
N GLY A 168 1.41 -7.87 0.49
CA GLY A 168 1.99 -7.52 -0.80
C GLY A 168 1.88 -8.64 -1.84
N PHE A 169 2.05 -8.30 -3.11
CA PHE A 169 2.19 -9.31 -4.16
C PHE A 169 3.64 -9.38 -4.67
N VAL A 170 4.06 -10.57 -5.05
CA VAL A 170 5.47 -10.88 -5.37
C VAL A 170 5.94 -10.19 -6.64
N SER A 171 5.10 -10.16 -7.66
CA SER A 171 5.39 -9.51 -8.95
C SER A 171 4.11 -9.22 -9.72
N VAL A 172 4.19 -8.30 -10.68
CA VAL A 172 3.10 -8.03 -11.62
C VAL A 172 2.66 -9.30 -12.35
N GLU A 173 3.61 -10.15 -12.73
CA GLU A 173 3.30 -11.40 -13.45
C GLU A 173 2.51 -12.38 -12.58
N GLU A 174 2.90 -12.60 -11.32
CA GLU A 174 2.18 -13.49 -10.40
C GLU A 174 0.79 -12.95 -10.07
N MET A 175 0.65 -11.63 -9.92
CA MET A 175 -0.66 -11.01 -9.70
C MET A 175 -1.59 -11.19 -10.92
N VAL A 176 -1.08 -10.99 -12.13
CA VAL A 176 -1.82 -11.25 -13.37
C VAL A 176 -2.17 -12.73 -13.51
N LYS A 177 -1.27 -13.66 -13.18
CA LYS A 177 -1.57 -15.09 -13.17
C LYS A 177 -2.71 -15.44 -12.21
N MET A 178 -2.80 -14.75 -11.08
CA MET A 178 -3.84 -14.96 -10.09
C MET A 178 -5.19 -14.37 -10.54
N PHE A 179 -5.21 -13.13 -11.04
CA PHE A 179 -6.45 -12.50 -11.54
C PHE A 179 -7.02 -13.21 -12.77
N PHE A 180 -6.15 -13.69 -13.63
CA PHE A 180 -6.52 -14.38 -14.86
C PHE A 180 -6.28 -15.89 -14.76
N ALA A 181 -6.91 -16.53 -13.76
CA ALA A 181 -6.89 -17.98 -13.58
C ALA A 181 -8.00 -18.68 -14.41
N GLY A 182 -7.94 -20.00 -14.51
CA GLY A 182 -8.94 -20.81 -15.17
C GLY A 182 -9.20 -20.40 -16.64
N PRO A 183 -10.47 -20.17 -17.03
CA PRO A 183 -10.83 -19.80 -18.41
C PRO A 183 -10.19 -18.49 -18.90
N LEU A 184 -9.83 -17.59 -17.98
CA LEU A 184 -9.25 -16.29 -18.30
C LEU A 184 -7.75 -16.34 -18.62
N LYS A 185 -7.08 -17.48 -18.40
CA LYS A 185 -5.61 -17.62 -18.58
C LYS A 185 -5.09 -17.18 -19.94
N GLY A 186 -5.89 -17.30 -20.99
CA GLY A 186 -5.51 -16.91 -22.34
C GLY A 186 -5.29 -15.40 -22.51
N TYR A 187 -5.86 -14.56 -21.65
CA TYR A 187 -5.72 -13.10 -21.71
C TYR A 187 -4.46 -12.56 -21.00
N ARG A 188 -3.75 -13.39 -20.23
CA ARG A 188 -2.55 -13.02 -19.47
C ARG A 188 -1.51 -12.30 -20.31
N LYS A 189 -1.25 -12.82 -21.55
CA LYS A 189 -0.24 -12.23 -22.45
C LYS A 189 -0.58 -10.79 -22.81
N ALA A 190 -1.84 -10.49 -23.12
CA ALA A 190 -2.29 -9.14 -23.48
C ALA A 190 -2.20 -8.18 -22.29
N VAL A 191 -2.61 -8.63 -21.09
CA VAL A 191 -2.53 -7.82 -19.87
C VAL A 191 -1.07 -7.57 -19.46
N LEU A 192 -0.21 -8.59 -19.51
CA LEU A 192 1.22 -8.41 -19.23
C LEU A 192 1.91 -7.50 -20.25
N ALA A 193 1.50 -7.54 -21.51
CA ALA A 193 2.02 -6.61 -22.52
C ALA A 193 1.62 -5.15 -22.18
N LEU A 194 0.39 -4.94 -21.72
CA LEU A 194 -0.07 -3.63 -21.25
C LEU A 194 0.76 -3.12 -20.06
N GLU A 195 0.94 -3.93 -19.00
CA GLU A 195 1.74 -3.57 -17.82
C GLU A 195 3.20 -3.26 -18.18
N ARG A 196 3.80 -4.10 -19.03
CA ARG A 196 5.18 -3.90 -19.50
C ARG A 196 5.34 -2.66 -20.37
N SER A 197 4.31 -2.31 -21.14
CA SER A 197 4.30 -1.08 -21.95
C SER A 197 4.18 0.17 -21.07
N ALA A 198 3.35 0.11 -20.02
CA ALA A 198 3.15 1.22 -19.09
C ALA A 198 4.41 1.50 -18.24
N ASN A 199 5.03 0.46 -17.70
CA ASN A 199 6.21 0.55 -16.84
C ASN A 199 7.29 -0.47 -17.26
N PRO A 200 8.05 -0.24 -18.35
CA PRO A 200 8.98 -1.23 -18.90
C PRO A 200 10.09 -1.67 -17.94
N LYS A 201 10.54 -0.77 -17.07
CA LYS A 201 11.57 -1.02 -16.06
C LYS A 201 10.98 -1.74 -14.86
N PHE A 202 9.95 -1.15 -14.24
CA PHE A 202 9.47 -1.57 -12.92
C PHE A 202 8.55 -2.79 -12.96
N SER A 203 7.89 -3.09 -14.08
CA SER A 203 7.01 -4.27 -14.24
C SER A 203 7.75 -5.62 -14.25
N LYS A 204 9.08 -5.61 -14.27
CA LYS A 204 9.93 -6.81 -14.28
C LYS A 204 10.41 -7.22 -12.89
N PHE A 205 10.21 -6.38 -11.89
CA PHE A 205 10.66 -6.67 -10.53
C PHE A 205 9.92 -7.85 -9.92
N HIS A 206 10.68 -8.65 -9.17
CA HIS A 206 10.20 -9.82 -8.47
C HIS A 206 10.75 -9.81 -7.05
N ALA A 207 9.87 -9.82 -6.06
CA ALA A 207 10.23 -9.59 -4.67
C ALA A 207 11.27 -10.59 -4.13
N VAL A 208 11.20 -11.88 -4.53
CA VAL A 208 12.22 -12.87 -4.15
C VAL A 208 13.60 -12.45 -4.63
N GLU A 209 13.74 -12.05 -5.89
CA GLU A 209 15.03 -11.62 -6.44
C GLU A 209 15.54 -10.33 -5.77
N SER A 210 14.62 -9.38 -5.53
CA SER A 210 14.95 -8.12 -4.88
C SER A 210 15.46 -8.31 -3.46
N LEU A 211 14.81 -9.19 -2.68
CA LEU A 211 15.16 -9.45 -1.28
C LEU A 211 16.33 -10.41 -1.14
N LYS A 212 16.44 -11.42 -2.01
CA LYS A 212 17.55 -12.40 -1.99
C LYS A 212 18.91 -11.73 -2.10
N ASN A 213 18.98 -10.68 -2.90
CA ASN A 213 20.21 -9.92 -3.17
C ASN A 213 20.35 -8.66 -2.29
N SER A 214 19.57 -8.56 -1.21
CA SER A 214 19.57 -7.41 -0.30
C SER A 214 19.92 -7.81 1.14
N ASN A 215 20.51 -6.87 1.88
CA ASN A 215 20.76 -6.98 3.31
C ASN A 215 19.69 -6.25 4.15
N VAL A 216 18.62 -5.74 3.52
CA VAL A 216 17.53 -5.08 4.24
C VAL A 216 16.91 -6.03 5.27
N LYS A 217 16.69 -5.56 6.49
CA LYS A 217 15.86 -6.30 7.45
C LYS A 217 14.41 -6.19 7.02
N ALA A 218 13.71 -7.32 6.84
CA ALA A 218 12.34 -7.34 6.32
C ALA A 218 11.39 -8.09 7.25
N LEU A 219 10.24 -7.48 7.54
CA LEU A 219 9.10 -8.14 8.17
C LEU A 219 7.96 -8.25 7.15
N LEU A 220 7.60 -9.49 6.80
CA LEU A 220 6.60 -9.81 5.78
C LEU A 220 5.35 -10.37 6.45
N ILE A 221 4.27 -9.58 6.45
CA ILE A 221 3.04 -9.89 7.18
C ILE A 221 1.92 -10.24 6.22
N TYR A 222 1.34 -11.42 6.34
CA TYR A 222 0.25 -11.91 5.51
C TYR A 222 -0.86 -12.52 6.36
N SER A 223 -2.05 -12.62 5.76
CA SER A 223 -3.18 -13.33 6.37
C SER A 223 -3.53 -14.57 5.54
N GLU A 224 -3.82 -15.67 6.22
CA GLU A 224 -4.15 -16.96 5.58
C GLU A 224 -5.35 -16.87 4.62
N ASN A 225 -6.33 -16.05 4.98
CA ASN A 225 -7.60 -15.92 4.28
C ASN A 225 -7.70 -14.68 3.38
N ASP A 226 -6.57 -14.03 3.04
CA ASP A 226 -6.56 -12.92 2.10
C ASP A 226 -7.02 -13.37 0.70
N GLN A 227 -8.07 -12.73 0.19
CA GLN A 227 -8.64 -13.04 -1.14
C GLN A 227 -8.06 -12.19 -2.26
N LEU A 228 -7.36 -11.08 -1.92
CA LEU A 228 -6.73 -10.18 -2.89
C LEU A 228 -5.27 -10.55 -3.14
N CYS A 229 -4.43 -10.52 -2.12
CA CYS A 229 -3.06 -11.03 -2.18
C CYS A 229 -2.99 -12.40 -1.53
N ARG A 230 -3.50 -13.41 -2.24
CA ARG A 230 -3.72 -14.76 -1.70
C ARG A 230 -2.45 -15.36 -1.10
N ARG A 231 -2.62 -16.29 -0.18
CA ARG A 231 -1.57 -17.07 0.48
C ARG A 231 -0.43 -17.52 -0.45
N LYS A 232 -0.72 -17.78 -1.71
CA LYS A 232 0.28 -18.13 -2.73
C LYS A 232 1.44 -17.12 -2.79
N HIS A 233 1.21 -15.82 -2.57
CA HIS A 233 2.28 -14.83 -2.57
C HIS A 233 3.20 -15.00 -1.36
N TYR A 234 2.63 -15.30 -0.20
CA TYR A 234 3.40 -15.66 1.00
C TYR A 234 4.23 -16.92 0.75
N ASP A 235 3.62 -17.97 0.19
CA ASP A 235 4.28 -19.26 -0.03
C ASP A 235 5.48 -19.11 -0.98
N ILE A 236 5.35 -18.32 -2.06
CA ILE A 236 6.47 -18.02 -2.99
C ILE A 236 7.61 -17.29 -2.29
N LEU A 237 7.29 -16.30 -1.43
CA LEU A 237 8.31 -15.56 -0.67
C LEU A 237 8.99 -16.48 0.35
N LYS A 238 8.20 -17.26 1.09
CA LYS A 238 8.72 -18.19 2.11
C LYS A 238 9.62 -19.23 1.48
N GLU A 239 9.21 -19.87 0.38
CA GLU A 239 10.02 -20.84 -0.36
C GLU A 239 11.31 -20.26 -0.92
N GLY A 240 11.26 -19.02 -1.44
CA GLY A 240 12.43 -18.39 -2.06
C GLY A 240 13.41 -17.72 -1.11
N LEU A 241 13.02 -17.49 0.17
CA LEU A 241 13.77 -16.66 1.13
C LEU A 241 13.90 -17.30 2.53
N ASP A 242 13.56 -18.58 2.68
CA ASP A 242 13.54 -19.25 3.98
C ASP A 242 14.95 -19.38 4.61
N ASP A 243 15.98 -19.31 3.81
CA ASP A 243 17.39 -19.32 4.22
C ASP A 243 17.96 -17.94 4.62
N LYS A 244 17.14 -16.88 4.54
CA LYS A 244 17.58 -15.50 4.82
C LYS A 244 17.25 -15.10 6.27
N GLU A 245 18.28 -14.98 7.11
CA GLU A 245 18.14 -14.61 8.54
C GLU A 245 17.61 -13.19 8.76
N ASN A 246 17.80 -12.29 7.80
CA ASN A 246 17.34 -10.91 7.84
C ASN A 246 15.86 -10.74 7.39
N ILE A 247 15.16 -11.84 7.10
CA ILE A 247 13.77 -11.80 6.63
C ILE A 247 12.88 -12.59 7.59
N HIS A 248 11.95 -11.89 8.23
CA HIS A 248 10.97 -12.45 9.14
C HIS A 248 9.60 -12.55 8.51
N PHE A 249 8.92 -13.67 8.75
CA PHE A 249 7.60 -13.95 8.22
C PHE A 249 6.58 -14.03 9.35
N LEU A 250 5.53 -13.25 9.25
CA LEU A 250 4.38 -13.31 10.16
C LEU A 250 3.12 -13.67 9.35
N LEU A 251 2.55 -14.82 9.62
CA LEU A 251 1.30 -15.28 9.04
C LEU A 251 0.23 -15.25 10.11
N VAL A 252 -0.79 -14.39 9.92
CA VAL A 252 -1.91 -14.22 10.85
C VAL A 252 -3.17 -14.87 10.30
N GLU A 253 -4.09 -15.23 11.19
CA GLU A 253 -5.35 -15.85 10.82
C GLU A 253 -6.49 -14.82 10.79
N ASN A 254 -7.51 -15.07 9.96
CA ASN A 254 -8.78 -14.35 9.95
C ASN A 254 -8.74 -12.83 9.75
N LYS A 255 -7.62 -12.28 9.25
CA LYS A 255 -7.46 -10.84 9.04
C LYS A 255 -7.77 -10.38 7.61
N GLY A 256 -8.07 -11.30 6.69
CA GLY A 256 -8.32 -10.97 5.28
C GLY A 256 -7.17 -10.18 4.67
N HIS A 257 -7.50 -9.09 3.98
CA HIS A 257 -6.48 -8.25 3.32
C HIS A 257 -5.81 -7.21 4.23
N ASN A 258 -6.23 -7.10 5.50
CA ASN A 258 -5.68 -6.14 6.47
C ASN A 258 -5.08 -6.88 7.67
N PRO A 259 -3.87 -7.43 7.57
CA PRO A 259 -3.29 -8.29 8.59
C PRO A 259 -3.01 -7.56 9.91
N ASN A 260 -2.92 -6.23 9.88
CA ASN A 260 -2.73 -5.35 11.02
C ASN A 260 -4.03 -4.95 11.75
N TYR A 261 -5.22 -5.37 11.26
CA TYR A 261 -6.50 -5.06 11.89
C TYR A 261 -6.93 -6.19 12.85
N THR A 262 -7.79 -5.85 13.82
CA THR A 262 -8.45 -6.87 14.64
C THR A 262 -9.41 -7.72 13.79
N GLU A 263 -9.69 -8.96 14.20
CA GLU A 263 -10.68 -9.80 13.50
C GLU A 263 -12.08 -9.15 13.47
N GLU A 264 -12.44 -8.44 14.53
CA GLU A 264 -13.72 -7.73 14.62
C GLU A 264 -13.77 -6.60 13.57
N ALA A 265 -12.69 -5.81 13.45
CA ALA A 265 -12.58 -4.77 12.45
C ALA A 265 -12.75 -5.32 11.03
N VAL A 266 -12.07 -6.43 10.71
CA VAL A 266 -12.20 -7.09 9.40
C VAL A 266 -13.64 -7.57 9.13
N LYS A 267 -14.30 -8.18 10.12
CA LYS A 267 -15.71 -8.58 10.00
C LYS A 267 -16.63 -7.39 9.74
N LEU A 268 -16.42 -6.29 10.44
CA LEU A 268 -17.19 -5.04 10.25
C LEU A 268 -16.94 -4.41 8.87
N LEU A 269 -15.70 -4.43 8.38
CA LEU A 269 -15.37 -3.98 7.03
C LEU A 269 -16.08 -4.79 5.94
N GLU A 270 -16.22 -6.10 6.12
CA GLU A 270 -16.97 -6.93 5.17
C GLU A 270 -18.48 -6.60 5.18
N VAL A 271 -19.06 -6.30 6.35
CA VAL A 271 -20.43 -5.79 6.46
C VAL A 271 -20.58 -4.46 5.73
N PHE A 272 -19.66 -3.54 5.95
CA PHE A 272 -19.62 -2.25 5.25
C PHE A 272 -19.51 -2.42 3.73
N LYS A 273 -18.59 -3.24 3.23
CA LYS A 273 -18.42 -3.50 1.79
C LYS A 273 -19.72 -3.97 1.14
N LYS A 274 -20.43 -4.90 1.78
CA LYS A 274 -21.75 -5.38 1.32
C LYS A 274 -22.80 -4.27 1.32
N ALA A 275 -22.87 -3.49 2.41
CA ALA A 275 -23.80 -2.36 2.54
C ALA A 275 -23.51 -1.27 1.50
N ARG A 276 -22.23 -0.92 1.29
CA ARG A 276 -21.77 0.02 0.28
C ARG A 276 -22.14 -0.41 -1.13
N ALA A 277 -21.92 -1.67 -1.47
CA ALA A 277 -22.30 -2.21 -2.78
C ALA A 277 -23.82 -2.14 -3.02
N LYS A 278 -24.63 -2.37 -1.99
CA LYS A 278 -26.09 -2.19 -2.05
C LYS A 278 -26.50 -0.72 -2.17
N PHE A 279 -25.86 0.17 -1.39
CA PHE A 279 -26.14 1.60 -1.41
C PHE A 279 -25.74 2.24 -2.76
N ALA A 280 -24.61 1.83 -3.35
CA ALA A 280 -24.12 2.33 -4.65
C ALA A 280 -25.08 2.02 -5.83
N LYS A 281 -25.99 1.04 -5.69
CA LYS A 281 -27.03 0.75 -6.69
C LYS A 281 -28.18 1.74 -6.67
N LYS A 282 -28.32 2.56 -5.62
CA LYS A 282 -29.35 3.60 -5.53
C LYS A 282 -29.00 4.74 -6.48
N LYS A 283 -29.88 5.03 -7.44
CA LYS A 283 -29.74 6.17 -8.34
C LYS A 283 -30.02 7.49 -7.61
N ASN A 284 -29.37 8.56 -8.00
CA ASN A 284 -29.64 9.93 -7.54
C ASN A 284 -29.55 10.15 -6.01
N THR A 285 -28.61 9.47 -5.33
CA THR A 285 -28.38 9.75 -3.91
C THR A 285 -27.77 11.14 -3.71
N THR A 286 -28.35 11.91 -2.76
CA THR A 286 -27.84 13.24 -2.41
C THR A 286 -26.55 13.16 -1.61
N LYS A 287 -25.85 14.30 -1.48
CA LYS A 287 -24.65 14.40 -0.64
C LYS A 287 -24.95 14.08 0.83
N GLU A 288 -26.08 14.55 1.32
CA GLU A 288 -26.58 14.33 2.67
C GLU A 288 -26.87 12.84 2.93
N GLN A 289 -27.53 12.15 2.00
CA GLN A 289 -27.80 10.71 2.09
C GLN A 289 -26.52 9.89 2.13
N ARG A 290 -25.49 10.28 1.37
CA ARG A 290 -24.18 9.62 1.41
C ARG A 290 -23.46 9.86 2.74
N ALA A 291 -23.51 11.10 3.25
CA ALA A 291 -22.94 11.45 4.56
C ALA A 291 -23.63 10.67 5.69
N GLN A 292 -24.97 10.58 5.70
CA GLN A 292 -25.74 9.79 6.66
C GLN A 292 -25.40 8.29 6.57
N PHE A 293 -25.26 7.76 5.36
CA PHE A 293 -24.83 6.37 5.16
C PHE A 293 -23.45 6.12 5.77
N LEU A 294 -22.48 6.98 5.53
CA LEU A 294 -21.14 6.85 6.12
C LEU A 294 -21.15 7.01 7.64
N ALA A 295 -21.91 7.97 8.16
CA ALA A 295 -22.05 8.20 9.60
C ALA A 295 -22.74 7.06 10.36
N SER A 296 -23.44 6.16 9.66
CA SER A 296 -24.10 4.99 10.29
C SER A 296 -23.13 3.86 10.68
N PHE A 297 -21.83 3.98 10.36
CA PHE A 297 -20.81 2.99 10.67
C PHE A 297 -19.84 3.48 11.74
N ASN A 298 -19.41 2.57 12.61
CA ASN A 298 -18.36 2.87 13.59
C ASN A 298 -16.98 2.70 12.97
N TRP A 299 -16.44 3.77 12.39
CA TRP A 299 -15.15 3.78 11.69
C TRP A 299 -13.96 3.49 12.62
N HIS A 300 -14.02 3.88 13.89
CA HIS A 300 -12.98 3.55 14.87
C HIS A 300 -12.86 2.04 15.09
N LYS A 301 -13.99 1.35 15.20
CA LYS A 301 -14.04 -0.12 15.31
C LYS A 301 -13.64 -0.81 14.01
N MET A 302 -14.08 -0.29 12.86
CA MET A 302 -13.81 -0.87 11.56
C MET A 302 -12.34 -0.74 11.12
N THR A 303 -11.58 0.13 11.76
CA THR A 303 -10.14 0.34 11.51
C THR A 303 -9.31 0.10 12.78
N GLU A 304 -9.85 -0.67 13.73
CA GLU A 304 -9.17 -1.01 14.97
C GLU A 304 -7.93 -1.86 14.67
N GLN A 305 -6.80 -1.38 15.17
CA GLN A 305 -5.50 -1.99 14.93
C GLN A 305 -5.25 -3.14 15.92
N ASP A 306 -4.64 -4.22 15.45
CA ASP A 306 -4.28 -5.37 16.28
C ASP A 306 -2.95 -5.10 17.01
N GLU A 307 -3.02 -4.96 18.32
CA GLU A 307 -1.84 -4.63 19.15
C GLU A 307 -0.72 -5.67 19.06
N ALA A 308 -1.06 -6.96 18.94
CA ALA A 308 -0.04 -8.00 18.84
C ALA A 308 0.75 -7.90 17.53
N VAL A 309 0.08 -7.63 16.40
CA VAL A 309 0.76 -7.41 15.13
C VAL A 309 1.60 -6.13 15.18
N TRP A 310 1.10 -5.07 15.81
CA TRP A 310 1.86 -3.83 15.94
C TRP A 310 3.07 -3.96 16.87
N GLN A 311 3.03 -4.81 17.88
CA GLN A 311 4.22 -5.13 18.70
C GLN A 311 5.32 -5.78 17.85
N GLU A 312 4.99 -6.71 16.95
CA GLU A 312 5.95 -7.30 16.01
C GLU A 312 6.52 -6.24 15.04
N ILE A 313 5.66 -5.35 14.52
CA ILE A 313 6.08 -4.24 13.64
C ILE A 313 7.06 -3.32 14.39
N PHE A 314 6.74 -2.92 15.62
CA PHE A 314 7.60 -2.04 16.40
C PHE A 314 8.90 -2.73 16.83
N ALA A 315 8.85 -3.99 17.26
CA ALA A 315 10.04 -4.76 17.57
C ALA A 315 11.00 -4.80 16.36
N HIS A 316 10.47 -5.03 15.16
CA HIS A 316 11.25 -5.04 13.93
C HIS A 316 11.82 -3.65 13.56
N LEU A 317 11.00 -2.59 13.70
CA LEU A 317 11.44 -1.22 13.37
C LEU A 317 12.43 -0.66 14.39
N ASP A 318 12.35 -1.07 15.66
CA ASP A 318 13.22 -0.61 16.76
C ASP A 318 14.53 -1.38 16.87
N ASP A 319 14.63 -2.55 16.22
CA ASP A 319 15.84 -3.37 16.22
C ASP A 319 17.05 -2.55 15.69
N LYS A 320 18.21 -2.66 16.37
CA LYS A 320 19.41 -1.86 16.08
C LYS A 320 20.35 -2.54 15.10
#